data_b8552d84e8c5db250b2cbee0d9ea529f
#
_entry.id   b8552d84e8c5db250b2cbee0d9ea529f
#
_cell.length_a   1.000
_cell.length_b   1.000
_cell.length_c   1.000
_cell.angle_alpha   90.00
_cell.angle_beta   90.00
_cell.angle_gamma   90.00
#
_symmetry.space_group_name_H-M   'P 1'
#
loop_
_entity.id
_entity.type
_entity.pdbx_description
1 polymer ?
#
loop_
_entity_poly.entity_id
_entity_poly.type
_entity_poly.pdbx_seq_one_letter_code
_entity_poly.pdbx_strand_id
1 'polypeptide(L)'
;MVEVHGGEVPVLADDDSRQPVVILAHGAGSHMEHKTMEWLAQIVRESGARVVRFNFLYRAQGRGMPDRMPTLVGTYEAVIDSVRKHLEVERLIIGGHSMGGRVASMLLAQSHVADGLLLFGYPLHPPGQPEKLRDAHLASIEVPTLQLNGTEDEFCTRSIMERVALPKQWTPHWIEGADHSYSVRKAAGRTRPQVADEIRETLTSWVSKRG
;
A
#
# COMPACT_ATOMS: atom_id res chain seq x y z
N MET A 1 -5.32 -15.20 13.25
CA MET A 1 -5.78 -14.01 13.98
C MET A 1 -4.57 -13.35 14.64
N VAL A 2 -4.58 -12.04 14.76
CA VAL A 2 -3.54 -11.25 15.46
C VAL A 2 -4.22 -10.40 16.52
N GLU A 3 -3.72 -10.48 17.75
CA GLU A 3 -4.18 -9.61 18.84
C GLU A 3 -3.71 -8.17 18.62
N VAL A 4 -4.61 -7.21 18.81
CA VAL A 4 -4.35 -5.78 18.73
C VAL A 4 -5.03 -5.08 19.90
N HIS A 5 -4.63 -3.85 20.20
CA HIS A 5 -5.35 -3.08 21.22
C HIS A 5 -6.82 -2.91 20.85
N GLY A 6 -7.72 -3.51 21.63
CA GLY A 6 -9.17 -3.45 21.45
C GLY A 6 -9.78 -4.64 20.71
N GLY A 7 -9.02 -5.71 20.41
CA GLY A 7 -9.58 -6.95 19.82
C GLY A 7 -8.58 -7.75 19.01
N GLU A 8 -9.10 -8.51 18.05
CA GLU A 8 -8.31 -9.33 17.14
C GLU A 8 -8.62 -8.97 15.69
N VAL A 9 -7.62 -9.13 14.81
CA VAL A 9 -7.78 -8.92 13.37
C VAL A 9 -7.41 -10.17 12.58
N PRO A 10 -8.17 -10.50 11.51
CA PRO A 10 -7.82 -11.59 10.62
C PRO A 10 -6.65 -11.20 9.73
N VAL A 11 -5.76 -12.15 9.52
CA VAL A 11 -4.59 -12.05 8.63
C VAL A 11 -4.61 -13.22 7.66
N LEU A 12 -4.36 -12.93 6.40
CA LEU A 12 -4.20 -13.89 5.31
C LEU A 12 -2.77 -13.80 4.81
N ALA A 13 -2.01 -14.88 4.94
CA ALA A 13 -0.67 -15.01 4.40
C ALA A 13 -0.64 -16.09 3.32
N ASP A 14 0.13 -15.86 2.26
CA ASP A 14 0.40 -16.90 1.27
C ASP A 14 1.19 -18.05 1.91
N ASP A 15 0.87 -19.28 1.51
CA ASP A 15 1.53 -20.50 2.00
C ASP A 15 2.74 -20.84 1.11
N ASP A 16 3.76 -19.98 1.16
CA ASP A 16 5.04 -20.15 0.45
C ASP A 16 6.18 -19.44 1.20
N SER A 17 7.41 -19.59 0.73
CA SER A 17 8.63 -19.02 1.34
C SER A 17 9.28 -17.93 0.48
N ARG A 18 8.58 -17.38 -0.52
CA ARG A 18 9.13 -16.33 -1.38
C ARG A 18 9.53 -15.09 -0.59
N GLN A 19 10.56 -14.42 -1.08
CA GLN A 19 11.01 -13.13 -0.56
C GLN A 19 11.00 -12.08 -1.68
N PRO A 20 10.76 -10.83 -1.35
CA PRO A 20 10.43 -10.29 -0.02
C PRO A 20 9.03 -10.70 0.46
N VAL A 21 8.79 -10.57 1.76
CA VAL A 21 7.43 -10.56 2.30
C VAL A 21 6.83 -9.17 2.16
N VAL A 22 5.65 -9.07 1.58
CA VAL A 22 4.93 -7.80 1.36
C VAL A 22 3.62 -7.80 2.15
N ILE A 23 3.50 -6.90 3.12
CA ILE A 23 2.24 -6.71 3.86
C ILE A 23 1.42 -5.60 3.19
N LEU A 24 0.21 -5.93 2.77
CA LEU A 24 -0.70 -5.00 2.09
C LEU A 24 -1.95 -4.70 2.93
N ALA A 25 -2.11 -3.43 3.30
CA ALA A 25 -3.29 -2.93 3.97
C ALA A 25 -4.33 -2.36 2.99
N HIS A 26 -5.61 -2.56 3.31
CA HIS A 26 -6.72 -2.11 2.47
C HIS A 26 -7.06 -0.62 2.65
N GLY A 27 -7.77 -0.04 1.68
CA GLY A 27 -8.28 1.32 1.71
C GLY A 27 -9.48 1.50 2.66
N ALA A 28 -9.87 2.77 2.89
CA ALA A 28 -11.08 3.09 3.64
C ALA A 28 -12.33 2.48 2.99
N GLY A 29 -13.25 1.96 3.80
CA GLY A 29 -14.46 1.29 3.30
C GLY A 29 -14.25 -0.06 2.61
N SER A 30 -12.99 -0.53 2.52
CA SER A 30 -12.60 -1.80 1.89
C SER A 30 -12.29 -2.87 2.95
N HIS A 31 -11.80 -4.03 2.52
CA HIS A 31 -11.32 -5.13 3.36
C HIS A 31 -10.26 -5.96 2.60
N MET A 32 -9.55 -6.85 3.29
CA MET A 32 -8.42 -7.60 2.72
C MET A 32 -8.79 -8.52 1.53
N GLU A 33 -10.05 -8.94 1.41
CA GLU A 33 -10.57 -9.80 0.33
C GLU A 33 -11.39 -8.99 -0.70
N HIS A 34 -11.37 -7.64 -0.63
CA HIS A 34 -12.01 -6.82 -1.64
C HIS A 34 -11.33 -7.04 -3.00
N LYS A 35 -12.13 -7.08 -4.08
CA LYS A 35 -11.65 -7.34 -5.46
C LYS A 35 -10.41 -6.54 -5.89
N THR A 36 -10.29 -5.29 -5.45
CA THR A 36 -9.11 -4.46 -5.73
C THR A 36 -7.90 -4.97 -4.96
N MET A 37 -8.07 -5.35 -3.68
CA MET A 37 -6.99 -5.89 -2.86
C MET A 37 -6.51 -7.26 -3.35
N GLU A 38 -7.44 -8.11 -3.80
CA GLU A 38 -7.09 -9.41 -4.39
C GLU A 38 -6.32 -9.24 -5.69
N TRP A 39 -6.78 -8.33 -6.55
CA TRP A 39 -6.12 -8.00 -7.81
C TRP A 39 -4.69 -7.44 -7.59
N LEU A 40 -4.52 -6.50 -6.66
CA LEU A 40 -3.20 -5.97 -6.31
C LEU A 40 -2.29 -7.05 -5.70
N ALA A 41 -2.83 -7.87 -4.79
CA ALA A 41 -2.09 -8.98 -4.20
C ALA A 41 -1.64 -9.99 -5.25
N GLN A 42 -2.47 -10.29 -6.24
CA GLN A 42 -2.10 -11.16 -7.35
C GLN A 42 -0.91 -10.61 -8.15
N ILE A 43 -0.95 -9.32 -8.49
CA ILE A 43 0.16 -8.67 -9.21
C ILE A 43 1.46 -8.72 -8.39
N VAL A 44 1.38 -8.47 -7.07
CA VAL A 44 2.55 -8.55 -6.17
C VAL A 44 3.10 -9.98 -6.09
N ARG A 45 2.22 -11.00 -6.03
CA ARG A 45 2.67 -12.41 -6.10
C ARG A 45 3.40 -12.73 -7.41
N GLU A 46 2.85 -12.26 -8.51
CA GLU A 46 3.42 -12.48 -9.85
C GLU A 46 4.75 -11.73 -10.04
N SER A 47 5.03 -10.70 -9.26
CA SER A 47 6.34 -10.05 -9.22
C SER A 47 7.39 -10.79 -8.36
N GLY A 48 7.03 -11.94 -7.77
CA GLY A 48 7.93 -12.82 -7.04
C GLY A 48 7.89 -12.71 -5.52
N ALA A 49 7.02 -11.88 -4.96
CA ALA A 49 6.92 -11.66 -3.51
C ALA A 49 5.89 -12.59 -2.84
N ARG A 50 6.09 -12.86 -1.55
CA ARG A 50 5.08 -13.44 -0.67
C ARG A 50 4.17 -12.35 -0.15
N VAL A 51 2.84 -12.54 -0.19
CA VAL A 51 1.88 -11.50 0.20
C VAL A 51 1.18 -11.86 1.50
N VAL A 52 1.10 -10.86 2.38
CA VAL A 52 0.28 -10.88 3.59
C VAL A 52 -0.75 -9.76 3.50
N ARG A 53 -2.01 -10.06 3.80
CA ARG A 53 -3.10 -9.09 3.87
C ARG A 53 -3.82 -9.21 5.20
N PHE A 54 -4.40 -8.13 5.68
CA PHE A 54 -5.15 -8.13 6.94
C PHE A 54 -6.31 -7.14 6.90
N ASN A 55 -7.26 -7.29 7.82
CA ASN A 55 -8.27 -6.27 8.07
C ASN A 55 -7.85 -5.37 9.22
N PHE A 56 -8.02 -4.05 9.05
CA PHE A 56 -7.96 -3.14 10.19
C PHE A 56 -9.05 -3.46 11.22
N LEU A 57 -8.83 -3.10 12.48
CA LEU A 57 -9.70 -3.45 13.60
C LEU A 57 -11.17 -3.06 13.37
N TYR A 58 -11.43 -1.87 12.84
CA TYR A 58 -12.81 -1.45 12.55
C TYR A 58 -13.54 -2.41 11.59
N ARG A 59 -12.82 -2.97 10.60
CA ARG A 59 -13.40 -3.95 9.65
C ARG A 59 -13.57 -5.32 10.26
N ALA A 60 -12.62 -5.75 11.07
CA ALA A 60 -12.74 -7.00 11.84
C ALA A 60 -13.95 -6.98 12.78
N GLN A 61 -14.30 -5.79 13.30
CA GLN A 61 -15.47 -5.56 14.14
C GLN A 61 -16.77 -5.25 13.35
N GLY A 62 -16.77 -5.39 12.02
CA GLY A 62 -17.95 -5.15 11.17
C GLY A 62 -18.32 -3.67 10.98
N ARG A 63 -17.47 -2.73 11.43
CA ARG A 63 -17.73 -1.28 11.29
C ARG A 63 -17.37 -0.78 9.89
N GLY A 64 -18.10 0.21 9.39
CA GLY A 64 -17.86 0.84 8.09
C GLY A 64 -16.84 1.98 8.13
N MET A 65 -16.84 2.76 9.20
CA MET A 65 -15.98 3.94 9.38
C MET A 65 -14.60 3.54 9.89
N PRO A 66 -13.51 4.03 9.27
CA PRO A 66 -12.16 3.80 9.76
C PRO A 66 -11.94 4.30 11.17
N ASP A 67 -11.08 3.61 11.91
CA ASP A 67 -10.57 4.08 13.19
C ASP A 67 -9.71 5.35 13.01
N ARG A 68 -9.40 6.01 14.12
CA ARG A 68 -8.44 7.11 14.12
C ARG A 68 -7.03 6.59 13.79
N MET A 69 -6.20 7.45 13.23
CA MET A 69 -4.86 7.08 12.74
C MET A 69 -3.99 6.33 13.76
N PRO A 70 -3.93 6.70 15.05
CA PRO A 70 -3.14 5.92 16.03
C PRO A 70 -3.57 4.46 16.15
N THR A 71 -4.88 4.18 16.11
CA THR A 71 -5.40 2.80 16.15
C THR A 71 -5.06 2.03 14.86
N LEU A 72 -5.14 2.69 13.69
CA LEU A 72 -4.78 2.08 12.41
C LEU A 72 -3.28 1.75 12.38
N VAL A 73 -2.41 2.66 12.83
CA VAL A 73 -0.96 2.45 12.91
C VAL A 73 -0.64 1.31 13.88
N GLY A 74 -1.19 1.31 15.10
CA GLY A 74 -0.96 0.25 16.07
C GLY A 74 -1.48 -1.12 15.60
N THR A 75 -2.59 -1.16 14.83
CA THR A 75 -3.05 -2.41 14.20
C THR A 75 -2.04 -2.91 13.17
N TYR A 76 -1.49 -2.02 12.34
CA TYR A 76 -0.49 -2.41 11.34
C TYR A 76 0.79 -2.92 12.00
N GLU A 77 1.26 -2.24 13.03
CA GLU A 77 2.46 -2.61 13.82
C GLU A 77 2.31 -4.01 14.43
N ALA A 78 1.19 -4.30 15.09
CA ALA A 78 0.93 -5.62 15.64
C ALA A 78 0.91 -6.73 14.56
N VAL A 79 0.42 -6.43 13.36
CA VAL A 79 0.49 -7.36 12.22
C VAL A 79 1.94 -7.60 11.78
N ILE A 80 2.78 -6.57 11.72
CA ILE A 80 4.21 -6.71 11.41
C ILE A 80 4.90 -7.63 12.42
N ASP A 81 4.67 -7.39 13.71
CA ASP A 81 5.24 -8.19 14.79
C ASP A 81 4.82 -9.66 14.69
N SER A 82 3.54 -9.90 14.41
CA SER A 82 3.01 -11.25 14.20
C SER A 82 3.63 -11.92 12.97
N VAL A 83 3.77 -11.20 11.86
CA VAL A 83 4.40 -11.72 10.63
C VAL A 83 5.83 -12.12 10.91
N ARG A 84 6.63 -11.28 11.57
CA ARG A 84 8.01 -11.59 11.93
C ARG A 84 8.15 -12.76 12.91
N LYS A 85 7.17 -12.93 13.78
CA LYS A 85 7.16 -14.04 14.75
C LYS A 85 6.83 -15.40 14.12
N HIS A 86 5.98 -15.41 13.08
CA HIS A 86 5.41 -16.68 12.56
C HIS A 86 5.87 -17.02 11.15
N LEU A 87 6.49 -16.08 10.43
CA LEU A 87 7.02 -16.31 9.09
C LEU A 87 8.53 -16.07 9.09
N GLU A 88 9.23 -16.76 8.20
CA GLU A 88 10.59 -16.42 7.86
C GLU A 88 10.58 -15.15 7.00
N VAL A 89 11.24 -14.10 7.47
CA VAL A 89 11.26 -12.78 6.83
C VAL A 89 12.69 -12.29 6.73
N GLU A 90 13.28 -12.44 5.54
CA GLU A 90 14.62 -11.90 5.23
C GLU A 90 14.52 -10.42 4.84
N ARG A 91 13.46 -10.05 4.13
CA ARG A 91 13.20 -8.69 3.68
C ARG A 91 11.71 -8.38 3.76
N LEU A 92 11.37 -7.30 4.45
CA LEU A 92 10.00 -6.86 4.67
C LEU A 92 9.68 -5.58 3.90
N ILE A 93 8.64 -5.62 3.10
CA ILE A 93 8.05 -4.45 2.47
C ILE A 93 6.65 -4.25 3.06
N ILE A 94 6.34 -3.04 3.49
CA ILE A 94 4.99 -2.70 3.93
C ILE A 94 4.33 -1.73 2.96
N GLY A 95 3.01 -1.73 2.94
CA GLY A 95 2.30 -0.83 2.03
C GLY A 95 0.80 -1.08 2.02
N GLY A 96 0.17 -0.68 0.94
CA GLY A 96 -1.26 -0.89 0.75
C GLY A 96 -1.90 0.07 -0.23
N HIS A 97 -3.20 -0.09 -0.37
CA HIS A 97 -4.02 0.74 -1.24
C HIS A 97 -4.61 1.92 -0.45
N SER A 98 -4.52 3.13 -1.03
CA SER A 98 -5.17 4.33 -0.50
C SER A 98 -4.86 4.57 0.98
N MET A 99 -5.85 4.55 1.88
CA MET A 99 -5.67 4.69 3.32
C MET A 99 -4.62 3.70 3.87
N GLY A 100 -4.60 2.45 3.40
CA GLY A 100 -3.64 1.45 3.86
C GLY A 100 -2.20 1.84 3.57
N GLY A 101 -1.93 2.37 2.38
CA GLY A 101 -0.61 2.92 2.02
C GLY A 101 -0.23 4.14 2.87
N ARG A 102 -1.21 5.02 3.16
CA ARG A 102 -0.98 6.16 4.04
C ARG A 102 -0.67 5.74 5.47
N VAL A 103 -1.33 4.72 6.02
CA VAL A 103 -1.02 4.19 7.36
C VAL A 103 0.40 3.62 7.38
N ALA A 104 0.78 2.82 6.37
CA ALA A 104 2.13 2.28 6.24
C ALA A 104 3.20 3.39 6.17
N SER A 105 2.95 4.45 5.39
CA SER A 105 3.88 5.59 5.29
C SER A 105 4.03 6.36 6.61
N MET A 106 2.94 6.52 7.36
CA MET A 106 3.00 7.17 8.69
C MET A 106 3.74 6.32 9.73
N LEU A 107 3.60 4.99 9.67
CA LEU A 107 4.35 4.08 10.53
C LEU A 107 5.85 4.18 10.23
N LEU A 108 6.26 4.11 8.96
CA LEU A 108 7.67 4.21 8.56
C LEU A 108 8.31 5.58 8.84
N ALA A 109 7.52 6.64 8.83
CA ALA A 109 8.01 7.96 9.21
C ALA A 109 8.34 8.08 10.72
N GLN A 110 7.90 7.13 11.54
CA GLN A 110 8.10 7.10 12.99
C GLN A 110 9.04 5.97 13.45
N SER A 111 9.31 4.98 12.57
CA SER A 111 10.06 3.78 12.93
C SER A 111 10.68 3.10 11.71
N HIS A 112 11.76 2.35 11.91
CA HIS A 112 12.45 1.57 10.85
C HIS A 112 12.00 0.11 10.85
N VAL A 113 10.69 -0.12 10.78
CA VAL A 113 10.10 -1.48 10.90
C VAL A 113 10.06 -2.28 9.60
N ALA A 114 10.53 -1.73 8.47
CA ALA A 114 10.54 -2.44 7.19
C ALA A 114 11.64 -1.91 6.27
N ASP A 115 11.96 -2.71 5.24
CA ASP A 115 13.03 -2.47 4.28
C ASP A 115 12.55 -1.73 3.02
N GLY A 116 11.25 -1.53 2.87
CA GLY A 116 10.67 -0.83 1.73
C GLY A 116 9.21 -0.45 1.93
N LEU A 117 8.75 0.52 1.13
CA LEU A 117 7.39 1.01 1.13
C LEU A 117 6.76 0.89 -0.25
N LEU A 118 5.59 0.23 -0.32
CA LEU A 118 4.84 0.03 -1.57
C LEU A 118 3.47 0.70 -1.47
N LEU A 119 3.26 1.74 -2.28
CA LEU A 119 2.07 2.57 -2.25
C LEU A 119 1.25 2.41 -3.53
N PHE A 120 0.02 1.95 -3.38
CA PHE A 120 -0.96 1.88 -4.45
C PHE A 120 -2.04 2.96 -4.26
N GLY A 121 -2.15 3.88 -5.23
CA GLY A 121 -3.14 4.96 -5.17
C GLY A 121 -2.97 5.81 -3.89
N TYR A 122 -1.79 6.35 -3.65
CA TYR A 122 -1.54 7.15 -2.43
C TYR A 122 -2.44 8.39 -2.38
N PRO A 123 -3.27 8.56 -1.32
CA PRO A 123 -4.20 9.69 -1.23
C PRO A 123 -3.48 10.92 -0.64
N LEU A 124 -2.88 11.72 -1.49
CA LEU A 124 -2.08 12.89 -1.09
C LEU A 124 -2.91 13.98 -0.39
N HIS A 125 -4.23 14.01 -0.63
CA HIS A 125 -5.15 14.93 0.03
C HIS A 125 -6.52 14.26 0.30
N PRO A 126 -7.39 14.84 1.16
CA PRO A 126 -8.77 14.40 1.31
C PRO A 126 -9.59 14.62 0.02
N PRO A 127 -10.70 13.89 -0.16
CA PRO A 127 -11.60 14.11 -1.28
C PRO A 127 -12.01 15.58 -1.41
N GLY A 128 -11.85 16.17 -2.61
CA GLY A 128 -12.26 17.55 -2.90
C GLY A 128 -11.47 18.65 -2.17
N GLN A 129 -10.34 18.34 -1.53
CA GLN A 129 -9.54 19.30 -0.76
C GLN A 129 -8.05 19.24 -1.15
N PRO A 130 -7.69 19.55 -2.41
CA PRO A 130 -6.32 19.41 -2.91
C PRO A 130 -5.32 20.36 -2.24
N GLU A 131 -5.80 21.36 -1.52
CA GLU A 131 -4.97 22.29 -0.73
C GLU A 131 -4.52 21.71 0.62
N LYS A 132 -5.17 20.63 1.10
CA LYS A 132 -4.85 19.99 2.39
C LYS A 132 -3.96 18.77 2.18
N LEU A 133 -2.69 19.00 1.89
CA LEU A 133 -1.75 17.92 1.64
C LEU A 133 -1.51 17.07 2.89
N ARG A 134 -1.28 15.78 2.65
CA ARG A 134 -0.94 14.75 3.65
C ARG A 134 0.50 14.29 3.47
N ASP A 135 1.41 15.24 3.32
CA ASP A 135 2.78 15.06 2.88
C ASP A 135 3.83 15.29 3.98
N ALA A 136 3.49 15.97 5.07
CA ALA A 136 4.44 16.42 6.09
C ALA A 136 5.37 15.32 6.65
N HIS A 137 4.92 14.07 6.68
CA HIS A 137 5.70 12.93 7.17
C HIS A 137 6.54 12.24 6.07
N LEU A 138 6.29 12.53 4.79
CA LEU A 138 6.92 11.78 3.69
C LEU A 138 8.42 12.02 3.61
N ALA A 139 8.87 13.25 3.93
CA ALA A 139 10.27 13.62 3.89
C ALA A 139 11.16 12.84 4.89
N SER A 140 10.57 12.27 5.95
CA SER A 140 11.29 11.46 6.96
C SER A 140 11.32 9.96 6.65
N ILE A 141 10.77 9.51 5.51
CA ILE A 141 10.82 8.10 5.11
C ILE A 141 12.17 7.82 4.45
N GLU A 142 12.99 7.00 5.10
CA GLU A 142 14.36 6.70 4.66
C GLU A 142 14.47 5.43 3.79
N VAL A 143 13.42 4.61 3.77
CA VAL A 143 13.43 3.36 3.01
C VAL A 143 13.09 3.59 1.52
N PRO A 144 13.57 2.72 0.65
CA PRO A 144 13.14 2.69 -0.75
C PRO A 144 11.63 2.64 -0.86
N THR A 145 11.05 3.58 -1.61
CA THR A 145 9.60 3.70 -1.79
C THR A 145 9.23 3.64 -3.26
N LEU A 146 8.28 2.76 -3.59
CA LEU A 146 7.61 2.74 -4.89
C LEU A 146 6.18 3.23 -4.71
N GLN A 147 5.84 4.31 -5.40
CA GLN A 147 4.47 4.83 -5.45
C GLN A 147 3.90 4.60 -6.85
N LEU A 148 2.76 3.93 -6.91
CA LEU A 148 2.02 3.65 -8.12
C LEU A 148 0.68 4.39 -8.05
N ASN A 149 0.49 5.42 -8.88
CA ASN A 149 -0.78 6.17 -8.96
C ASN A 149 -1.26 6.25 -10.41
N GLY A 150 -2.56 6.23 -10.59
CA GLY A 150 -3.17 6.52 -11.90
C GLY A 150 -3.07 8.01 -12.22
N THR A 151 -2.98 8.38 -13.51
CA THR A 151 -2.99 9.79 -13.93
C THR A 151 -4.36 10.45 -13.78
N GLU A 152 -5.44 9.64 -13.69
CA GLU A 152 -6.82 10.07 -13.43
C GLU A 152 -7.23 9.90 -11.95
N ASP A 153 -6.26 9.68 -11.05
CA ASP A 153 -6.51 9.56 -9.61
C ASP A 153 -6.79 10.95 -9.01
N GLU A 154 -8.03 11.17 -8.60
CA GLU A 154 -8.47 12.44 -8.02
C GLU A 154 -7.85 12.76 -6.64
N PHE A 155 -7.25 11.78 -5.95
CA PHE A 155 -6.61 11.97 -4.65
C PHE A 155 -5.12 12.30 -4.73
N CYS A 156 -4.51 12.17 -5.91
CA CYS A 156 -3.10 12.45 -6.14
C CYS A 156 -2.84 12.68 -7.62
N THR A 157 -2.87 13.93 -8.06
CA THR A 157 -2.48 14.27 -9.42
C THR A 157 -0.97 14.49 -9.54
N ARG A 158 -0.42 14.28 -10.74
CA ARG A 158 1.00 14.48 -11.01
C ARG A 158 1.44 15.90 -10.65
N SER A 159 0.68 16.92 -11.02
CA SER A 159 0.97 18.34 -10.75
C SER A 159 0.96 18.70 -9.25
N ILE A 160 0.15 18.01 -8.44
CA ILE A 160 0.18 18.20 -6.97
C ILE A 160 1.40 17.49 -6.39
N MET A 161 1.69 16.26 -6.85
CA MET A 161 2.83 15.48 -6.35
C MET A 161 4.19 16.13 -6.65
N GLU A 162 4.34 16.81 -7.76
CA GLU A 162 5.57 17.55 -8.12
C GLU A 162 5.89 18.70 -7.13
N ARG A 163 4.94 19.13 -6.32
CA ARG A 163 5.11 20.16 -5.29
C ARG A 163 5.55 19.60 -3.94
N VAL A 164 5.57 18.27 -3.78
CA VAL A 164 5.91 17.60 -2.53
C VAL A 164 7.40 17.33 -2.46
N ALA A 165 8.02 17.68 -1.35
CA ALA A 165 9.42 17.33 -1.09
C ALA A 165 9.52 15.82 -0.76
N LEU A 166 9.99 15.05 -1.72
CA LEU A 166 10.18 13.60 -1.58
C LEU A 166 11.63 13.23 -1.33
N PRO A 167 11.89 12.16 -0.54
CA PRO A 167 13.22 11.60 -0.39
C PRO A 167 13.78 11.07 -1.72
N LYS A 168 15.12 11.03 -1.87
CA LYS A 168 15.78 10.55 -3.11
C LYS A 168 15.44 9.11 -3.48
N GLN A 169 15.14 8.26 -2.49
CA GLN A 169 14.77 6.86 -2.65
C GLN A 169 13.28 6.66 -3.00
N TRP A 170 12.53 7.72 -3.18
CA TRP A 170 11.14 7.68 -3.61
C TRP A 170 11.03 7.62 -5.13
N THR A 171 10.34 6.62 -5.63
CA THR A 171 10.12 6.38 -7.06
C THR A 171 8.62 6.49 -7.37
N PRO A 172 8.11 7.62 -7.87
CA PRO A 172 6.75 7.70 -8.38
C PRO A 172 6.67 7.06 -9.76
N HIS A 173 5.66 6.23 -9.98
CA HIS A 173 5.30 5.66 -11.28
C HIS A 173 3.83 5.95 -11.57
N TRP A 174 3.56 6.53 -12.73
CA TRP A 174 2.23 6.96 -13.14
C TRP A 174 1.64 6.03 -14.17
N ILE A 175 0.50 5.43 -13.85
CA ILE A 175 -0.25 4.54 -14.73
C ILE A 175 -1.20 5.38 -15.57
N GLU A 176 -0.89 5.52 -16.86
CA GLU A 176 -1.61 6.39 -17.76
C GLU A 176 -3.08 5.99 -17.94
N GLY A 177 -3.99 6.95 -17.77
CA GLY A 177 -5.43 6.80 -17.90
C GLY A 177 -6.12 5.99 -16.79
N ALA A 178 -5.39 5.54 -15.77
CA ALA A 178 -5.96 4.80 -14.64
C ALA A 178 -6.49 5.75 -13.57
N ASP A 179 -7.63 5.38 -12.97
CA ASP A 179 -8.20 6.04 -11.80
C ASP A 179 -7.61 5.50 -10.47
N HIS A 180 -8.15 5.96 -9.34
CA HIS A 180 -7.75 5.54 -7.99
C HIS A 180 -7.82 4.01 -7.75
N SER A 181 -8.67 3.29 -8.48
CA SER A 181 -8.86 1.84 -8.39
C SER A 181 -8.20 1.07 -9.56
N TYR A 182 -7.38 1.76 -10.35
CA TYR A 182 -6.74 1.24 -11.56
C TYR A 182 -7.72 0.80 -12.64
N SER A 183 -8.92 1.38 -12.66
CA SER A 183 -9.83 1.26 -13.78
C SER A 183 -9.43 2.26 -14.87
N VAL A 184 -9.56 1.85 -16.12
CA VAL A 184 -9.27 2.70 -17.29
C VAL A 184 -10.54 2.87 -18.11
N ARG A 185 -10.77 4.10 -18.58
CA ARG A 185 -11.88 4.40 -19.49
C ARG A 185 -11.56 3.85 -20.89
N LYS A 186 -12.60 3.46 -21.66
CA LYS A 186 -12.41 2.98 -23.04
C LYS A 186 -11.62 3.96 -23.91
N ALA A 187 -11.81 5.27 -23.70
CA ALA A 187 -11.09 6.32 -24.42
C ALA A 187 -9.57 6.35 -24.14
N ALA A 188 -9.09 5.75 -23.06
CA ALA A 188 -7.67 5.66 -22.74
C ALA A 188 -6.90 4.69 -23.66
N GLY A 189 -7.59 3.91 -24.51
CA GLY A 189 -6.95 2.97 -25.43
C GLY A 189 -6.22 1.81 -24.75
N ARG A 190 -6.49 1.58 -23.46
CA ARG A 190 -5.84 0.57 -22.62
C ARG A 190 -6.87 -0.33 -21.94
N THR A 191 -6.43 -1.52 -21.57
CA THR A 191 -7.22 -2.50 -20.84
C THR A 191 -6.66 -2.69 -19.42
N ARG A 192 -7.50 -3.18 -18.52
CA ARG A 192 -7.07 -3.50 -17.15
C ARG A 192 -5.95 -4.57 -17.08
N PRO A 193 -5.92 -5.61 -17.93
CA PRO A 193 -4.76 -6.51 -18.02
C PRO A 193 -3.45 -5.79 -18.38
N GLN A 194 -3.47 -4.86 -19.35
CA GLN A 194 -2.27 -4.07 -19.68
C GLN A 194 -1.79 -3.19 -18.52
N VAL A 195 -2.72 -2.66 -17.72
CA VAL A 195 -2.37 -1.95 -16.48
C VAL A 195 -1.74 -2.91 -15.46
N ALA A 196 -2.28 -4.13 -15.32
CA ALA A 196 -1.70 -5.14 -14.43
C ALA A 196 -0.27 -5.53 -14.88
N ASP A 197 -0.04 -5.70 -16.18
CA ASP A 197 1.26 -6.03 -16.75
C ASP A 197 2.29 -4.92 -16.46
N GLU A 198 1.93 -3.66 -16.67
CA GLU A 198 2.80 -2.51 -16.36
C GLU A 198 3.15 -2.42 -14.88
N ILE A 199 2.17 -2.60 -13.99
CA ILE A 199 2.41 -2.61 -12.53
C ILE A 199 3.34 -3.77 -12.16
N ARG A 200 3.10 -4.98 -12.70
CA ARG A 200 3.92 -6.16 -12.44
C ARG A 200 5.37 -5.97 -12.89
N GLU A 201 5.59 -5.48 -14.09
CA GLU A 201 6.94 -5.21 -14.63
C GLU A 201 7.68 -4.17 -13.77
N THR A 202 7.00 -3.10 -13.40
CA THR A 202 7.53 -2.06 -12.53
C THR A 202 7.92 -2.62 -11.16
N LEU A 203 7.04 -3.42 -10.55
CA LEU A 203 7.29 -4.08 -9.27
C LEU A 203 8.46 -5.06 -9.35
N THR A 204 8.48 -5.94 -10.36
CA THR A 204 9.57 -6.91 -10.57
C THR A 204 10.92 -6.20 -10.68
N SER A 205 10.98 -5.14 -11.48
CA SER A 205 12.18 -4.31 -11.61
C SER A 205 12.57 -3.62 -10.30
N TRP A 206 11.61 -3.15 -9.51
CA TRP A 206 11.87 -2.45 -8.25
C TRP A 206 12.31 -3.43 -7.15
N VAL A 207 11.66 -4.59 -7.05
CA VAL A 207 12.01 -5.62 -6.07
C VAL A 207 13.42 -6.18 -6.33
N SER A 208 13.77 -6.46 -7.60
CA SER A 208 15.05 -7.06 -7.96
C SER A 208 16.25 -6.11 -7.80
N LYS A 209 16.08 -4.81 -7.95
CA LYS A 209 17.15 -3.82 -7.75
C LYS A 209 17.62 -3.66 -6.30
N ARG A 210 16.99 -4.35 -5.36
CA ARG A 210 17.15 -4.15 -3.93
C ARG A 210 17.50 -5.43 -3.17
N GLY A 211 17.86 -6.48 -3.94
CA GLY A 211 18.45 -7.71 -3.43
C GLY A 211 19.96 -7.61 -3.27
#